data_94b9599eb1873e0ce37dfc9306198219
#
_entry.id   94b9599eb1873e0ce37dfc9306198219
#
_cell.length_a   1.000
_cell.length_b   1.000
_cell.length_c   1.000
_cell.angle_alpha   90.00
_cell.angle_beta   90.00
_cell.angle_gamma   90.00
#
_symmetry.space_group_name_H-M   'P 1'
#
loop_
_entity.id
_entity.type
_entity.pdbx_description
1 polymer ?
#
loop_
_entity_poly.entity_id
_entity_poly.type
_entity_poly.pdbx_seq_one_letter_code
_entity_poly.pdbx_strand_id
1 'polypeptide(L)'
;MNEPVIYSIFPTPIYTTKIDRKFTKQELQFVKEQKKHCTNNEGNINTKDNYILNRKQFKNIKKILDKHCKDYLDRVICSKNNIELYITQSWLNYTEANQFHHKHAHPNSVVSGVLYFDSDINNDKILFSHSKGYQQIEPQIDKTKFNLWNSGTWFFPVETGNLFKIGRAHV
;
A
#
# COMPACT_ATOMS: atom_id res chain seq x y z
N MET A 1 20.23 34.91 16.29
CA MET A 1 18.81 34.47 16.22
C MET A 1 18.79 32.97 16.38
N ASN A 2 17.89 32.45 17.22
CA ASN A 2 17.76 30.98 17.33
C ASN A 2 17.18 30.44 16.03
N GLU A 3 17.67 29.28 15.56
CA GLU A 3 17.11 28.61 14.38
C GLU A 3 15.64 28.20 14.64
N PRO A 4 14.73 28.45 13.69
CA PRO A 4 13.34 28.04 13.83
C PRO A 4 13.22 26.51 13.82
N VAL A 5 12.31 25.99 14.63
CA VAL A 5 11.99 24.54 14.67
C VAL A 5 10.67 24.31 13.94
N ILE A 6 10.64 23.32 13.03
CA ILE A 6 9.44 22.95 12.28
C ILE A 6 8.97 21.58 12.79
N TYR A 7 7.72 21.52 13.26
CA TYR A 7 7.10 20.28 13.72
C TYR A 7 6.13 19.73 12.68
N SER A 8 6.18 18.41 12.43
CA SER A 8 5.17 17.70 11.67
C SER A 8 4.03 17.31 12.61
N ILE A 9 2.90 18.01 12.52
CA ILE A 9 1.72 17.75 13.33
C ILE A 9 0.71 17.00 12.44
N PHE A 10 0.12 15.90 12.97
CA PHE A 10 -0.85 15.04 12.26
C PHE A 10 -0.27 14.37 10.99
N PRO A 11 0.89 13.72 11.08
CA PRO A 11 1.46 13.02 9.94
C PRO A 11 0.56 11.88 9.49
N THR A 12 0.56 11.57 8.20
CA THR A 12 -0.05 10.36 7.66
C THR A 12 0.93 9.19 7.81
N PRO A 13 0.66 8.20 8.66
CA PRO A 13 1.58 7.09 8.86
C PRO A 13 1.53 6.12 7.67
N ILE A 14 2.69 5.80 7.12
CA ILE A 14 2.89 4.70 6.18
C ILE A 14 3.61 3.58 6.92
N TYR A 15 2.90 2.49 7.18
CA TYR A 15 3.51 1.28 7.73
C TYR A 15 4.19 0.52 6.60
N THR A 16 5.48 0.26 6.72
CA THR A 16 6.23 -0.51 5.75
C THR A 16 7.07 -1.59 6.42
N THR A 17 7.13 -2.74 5.80
CA THR A 17 7.96 -3.86 6.21
C THR A 17 8.25 -4.78 5.02
N LYS A 18 9.15 -5.72 5.20
CA LYS A 18 9.36 -6.83 4.27
C LYS A 18 9.01 -8.13 4.98
N ILE A 19 8.31 -9.04 4.30
CA ILE A 19 8.05 -10.35 4.89
C ILE A 19 9.39 -11.09 5.09
N ASP A 20 9.52 -11.79 6.21
CA ASP A 20 10.76 -12.40 6.69
C ASP A 20 11.10 -13.74 6.02
N ARG A 21 10.45 -14.06 4.91
CA ARG A 21 10.67 -15.29 4.14
C ARG A 21 10.50 -15.09 2.65
N LYS A 22 11.06 -16.00 1.86
CA LYS A 22 10.76 -16.09 0.42
C LYS A 22 9.37 -16.68 0.19
N PHE A 23 8.74 -16.31 -0.92
CA PHE A 23 7.52 -16.97 -1.40
C PHE A 23 7.84 -18.41 -1.83
N THR A 24 6.96 -19.33 -1.52
CA THR A 24 7.09 -20.73 -1.95
C THR A 24 6.80 -20.88 -3.44
N LYS A 25 7.31 -21.95 -4.05
CA LYS A 25 6.98 -22.27 -5.45
C LYS A 25 5.47 -22.39 -5.67
N GLN A 26 4.73 -22.97 -4.71
CA GLN A 26 3.29 -23.11 -4.79
C GLN A 26 2.56 -21.77 -4.75
N GLU A 27 2.99 -20.81 -3.91
CA GLU A 27 2.43 -19.48 -3.86
C GLU A 27 2.65 -18.72 -5.16
N LEU A 28 3.89 -18.74 -5.69
CA LEU A 28 4.22 -18.08 -6.96
C LEU A 28 3.52 -18.73 -8.16
N GLN A 29 3.40 -20.07 -8.17
CA GLN A 29 2.65 -20.77 -9.21
C GLN A 29 1.17 -20.37 -9.18
N PHE A 30 0.57 -20.30 -8.00
CA PHE A 30 -0.79 -19.85 -7.83
C PHE A 30 -1.00 -18.40 -8.33
N VAL A 31 -0.08 -17.49 -8.00
CA VAL A 31 -0.12 -16.11 -8.55
C VAL A 31 -0.13 -16.14 -10.08
N LYS A 32 0.76 -16.93 -10.72
CA LYS A 32 0.81 -17.03 -12.20
C LYS A 32 -0.49 -17.59 -12.80
N GLU A 33 -1.08 -18.59 -12.17
CA GLU A 33 -2.32 -19.20 -12.63
C GLU A 33 -3.51 -18.25 -12.57
N GLN A 34 -3.59 -17.43 -11.51
CA GLN A 34 -4.67 -16.49 -11.34
C GLN A 34 -4.70 -15.38 -12.40
N LYS A 35 -3.59 -15.10 -13.09
CA LYS A 35 -3.55 -14.14 -14.19
C LYS A 35 -4.55 -14.48 -15.31
N LYS A 36 -4.88 -15.75 -15.51
CA LYS A 36 -5.88 -16.21 -16.47
C LYS A 36 -7.33 -15.88 -16.08
N HIS A 37 -7.56 -15.48 -14.83
CA HIS A 37 -8.86 -15.17 -14.26
C HIS A 37 -9.03 -13.68 -13.93
N CYS A 38 -8.34 -12.83 -14.67
CA CYS A 38 -8.38 -11.39 -14.50
C CYS A 38 -9.47 -10.70 -15.31
N THR A 39 -9.72 -9.47 -14.96
CA THR A 39 -10.50 -8.50 -15.70
C THR A 39 -9.69 -7.22 -15.90
N ASN A 40 -10.07 -6.42 -16.89
CA ASN A 40 -9.43 -5.13 -17.11
C ASN A 40 -9.71 -4.19 -15.94
N ASN A 41 -8.68 -3.49 -15.53
CA ASN A 41 -8.72 -2.38 -14.60
C ASN A 41 -8.08 -1.16 -15.28
N GLU A 42 -8.22 0.03 -14.72
CA GLU A 42 -7.59 1.22 -15.27
C GLU A 42 -6.05 1.11 -15.14
N GLY A 43 -5.40 1.02 -16.28
CA GLY A 43 -3.94 0.94 -16.42
C GLY A 43 -3.31 -0.44 -16.21
N ASN A 44 -4.05 -1.43 -15.72
CA ASN A 44 -3.58 -2.81 -15.51
C ASN A 44 -4.72 -3.85 -15.53
N ILE A 45 -4.46 -5.05 -15.01
CA ILE A 45 -5.50 -6.08 -14.81
C ILE A 45 -5.50 -6.58 -13.36
N ASN A 46 -6.67 -6.99 -12.87
CA ASN A 46 -6.81 -7.58 -11.54
C ASN A 46 -7.67 -8.87 -11.58
N THR A 47 -7.52 -9.71 -10.55
CA THR A 47 -8.33 -10.93 -10.44
C THR A 47 -9.80 -10.59 -10.22
N LYS A 48 -10.69 -11.40 -10.81
CA LYS A 48 -12.14 -11.36 -10.51
C LYS A 48 -12.46 -11.82 -9.08
N ASP A 49 -11.58 -12.63 -8.52
CA ASP A 49 -11.68 -13.10 -7.14
C ASP A 49 -11.22 -12.02 -6.17
N ASN A 50 -12.14 -11.46 -5.40
CA ASN A 50 -11.91 -10.45 -4.38
C ASN A 50 -11.64 -11.04 -2.98
N TYR A 51 -11.39 -12.34 -2.89
CA TYR A 51 -11.13 -13.05 -1.64
C TYR A 51 -9.94 -14.00 -1.77
N ILE A 52 -8.94 -13.59 -2.55
CA ILE A 52 -7.81 -14.43 -2.95
C ILE A 52 -7.02 -14.99 -1.74
N LEU A 53 -6.92 -14.24 -0.64
CA LEU A 53 -6.25 -14.67 0.59
C LEU A 53 -6.99 -15.80 1.34
N ASN A 54 -8.24 -16.08 0.99
CA ASN A 54 -8.98 -17.22 1.55
C ASN A 54 -8.68 -18.53 0.82
N ARG A 55 -7.90 -18.48 -0.26
CA ARG A 55 -7.49 -19.69 -1.00
C ARG A 55 -6.42 -20.45 -0.22
N LYS A 56 -6.49 -21.78 -0.27
CA LYS A 56 -5.59 -22.68 0.50
C LYS A 56 -4.10 -22.40 0.27
N GLN A 57 -3.73 -21.97 -0.96
CA GLN A 57 -2.37 -21.64 -1.34
C GLN A 57 -1.82 -20.43 -0.56
N PHE A 58 -2.68 -19.50 -0.14
CA PHE A 58 -2.29 -18.27 0.55
C PHE A 58 -2.51 -18.33 2.08
N LYS A 59 -2.82 -19.51 2.64
CA LYS A 59 -3.05 -19.67 4.09
C LYS A 59 -1.92 -19.11 4.94
N ASN A 60 -0.66 -19.35 4.55
CA ASN A 60 0.51 -18.86 5.30
C ASN A 60 0.73 -17.36 5.08
N ILE A 61 0.51 -16.85 3.85
CA ILE A 61 0.56 -15.41 3.57
C ILE A 61 -0.50 -14.68 4.39
N LYS A 62 -1.74 -15.20 4.42
CA LYS A 62 -2.81 -14.59 5.22
C LYS A 62 -2.42 -14.49 6.69
N LYS A 63 -1.86 -15.53 7.30
CA LYS A 63 -1.39 -15.50 8.69
C LYS A 63 -0.34 -14.40 8.94
N ILE A 64 0.60 -14.21 8.00
CA ILE A 64 1.60 -13.15 8.08
C ILE A 64 0.92 -11.78 8.02
N LEU A 65 0.00 -11.59 7.08
CA LEU A 65 -0.71 -10.33 6.91
C LEU A 65 -1.62 -10.01 8.10
N ASP A 66 -2.28 -11.01 8.69
CA ASP A 66 -3.10 -10.86 9.90
C ASP A 66 -2.22 -10.40 11.09
N LYS A 67 -1.00 -10.97 11.25
CA LYS A 67 -0.03 -10.49 12.24
C LYS A 67 0.33 -9.01 12.04
N HIS A 68 0.58 -8.61 10.79
CA HIS A 68 0.86 -7.21 10.50
C HIS A 68 -0.38 -6.30 10.62
N CYS A 69 -1.60 -6.82 10.48
CA CYS A 69 -2.82 -6.07 10.81
C CYS A 69 -2.88 -5.78 12.31
N LYS A 70 -2.56 -6.79 13.13
CA LYS A 70 -2.47 -6.60 14.58
C LYS A 70 -1.37 -5.59 14.95
N ASP A 71 -0.17 -5.72 14.38
CA ASP A 71 0.93 -4.80 14.63
C ASP A 71 0.59 -3.35 14.26
N TYR A 72 -0.13 -3.14 13.14
CA TYR A 72 -0.64 -1.83 12.76
C TYR A 72 -1.67 -1.29 13.76
N LEU A 73 -2.57 -2.13 14.23
CA LEU A 73 -3.55 -1.78 15.26
C LEU A 73 -2.85 -1.32 16.55
N ASP A 74 -1.86 -2.09 16.99
CA ASP A 74 -1.16 -1.84 18.24
C ASP A 74 -0.27 -0.59 18.19
N ARG A 75 0.39 -0.32 17.06
CA ARG A 75 1.38 0.76 16.95
C ARG A 75 0.83 2.08 16.39
N VAL A 76 -0.18 2.00 15.54
CA VAL A 76 -0.68 3.18 14.80
C VAL A 76 -2.05 3.61 15.31
N ILE A 77 -2.99 2.66 15.42
CA ILE A 77 -4.36 2.99 15.85
C ILE A 77 -4.43 3.13 17.38
N CYS A 78 -3.70 2.28 18.11
CA CYS A 78 -3.64 2.28 19.58
C CYS A 78 -5.03 2.30 20.23
N SER A 79 -5.92 1.40 19.76
CA SER A 79 -7.30 1.38 20.25
C SER A 79 -7.40 1.05 21.73
N LYS A 80 -8.19 1.83 22.46
CA LYS A 80 -8.56 1.54 23.86
C LYS A 80 -9.49 0.33 23.97
N ASN A 81 -10.29 0.09 22.93
CA ASN A 81 -11.26 -1.00 22.91
C ASN A 81 -10.61 -2.31 22.47
N ASN A 82 -11.14 -3.43 22.95
CA ASN A 82 -10.74 -4.74 22.48
C ASN A 82 -11.35 -5.00 21.10
N ILE A 83 -10.65 -4.60 20.05
CA ILE A 83 -11.06 -4.75 18.65
C ILE A 83 -9.99 -5.52 17.88
N GLU A 84 -10.38 -6.11 16.76
CA GLU A 84 -9.48 -6.78 15.83
C GLU A 84 -9.64 -6.19 14.43
N LEU A 85 -8.52 -6.10 13.69
CA LEU A 85 -8.54 -5.84 12.27
C LEU A 85 -8.49 -7.17 11.52
N TYR A 86 -9.43 -7.39 10.62
CA TYR A 86 -9.45 -8.55 9.74
C TYR A 86 -9.52 -8.15 8.27
N ILE A 87 -8.97 -9.00 7.41
CA ILE A 87 -8.93 -8.72 5.97
C ILE A 87 -10.29 -9.07 5.36
N THR A 88 -11.00 -8.06 4.89
CA THR A 88 -12.34 -8.18 4.30
C THR A 88 -12.28 -8.56 2.83
N GLN A 89 -11.38 -7.97 2.07
CA GLN A 89 -11.20 -8.20 0.63
C GLN A 89 -9.72 -8.29 0.28
N SER A 90 -9.44 -9.02 -0.79
CA SER A 90 -8.06 -9.20 -1.30
C SER A 90 -8.09 -9.70 -2.73
N TRP A 91 -7.31 -9.09 -3.60
CA TRP A 91 -7.15 -9.45 -5.00
C TRP A 91 -5.69 -9.32 -5.43
N LEU A 92 -5.35 -9.89 -6.58
CA LEU A 92 -4.04 -9.72 -7.21
C LEU A 92 -4.16 -8.70 -8.34
N ASN A 93 -3.22 -7.76 -8.37
CA ASN A 93 -3.01 -6.86 -9.49
C ASN A 93 -1.79 -7.32 -10.29
N TYR A 94 -1.88 -7.26 -11.61
CA TYR A 94 -0.79 -7.53 -12.53
C TYR A 94 -0.56 -6.30 -13.37
N THR A 95 0.61 -5.71 -13.20
CA THR A 95 1.05 -4.49 -13.89
C THR A 95 2.29 -4.83 -14.69
N GLU A 96 2.22 -4.75 -16.00
CA GLU A 96 3.33 -5.00 -16.90
C GLU A 96 4.16 -3.72 -17.10
N ALA A 97 5.31 -3.86 -17.78
CA ALA A 97 6.11 -2.70 -18.15
C ALA A 97 5.28 -1.65 -18.89
N ASN A 98 5.45 -0.38 -18.52
CA ASN A 98 4.68 0.77 -19.03
C ASN A 98 3.18 0.79 -18.66
N GLN A 99 2.75 -0.06 -17.74
CA GLN A 99 1.43 0.00 -17.13
C GLN A 99 1.49 0.66 -15.75
N PHE A 100 0.34 1.02 -15.24
CA PHE A 100 0.21 1.62 -13.91
C PHE A 100 -1.07 1.12 -13.23
N HIS A 101 -1.13 1.24 -11.92
CA HIS A 101 -2.36 1.12 -11.17
C HIS A 101 -2.90 2.52 -10.90
N HIS A 102 -4.17 2.78 -11.25
CA HIS A 102 -4.76 4.11 -11.11
C HIS A 102 -4.83 4.56 -9.65
N LYS A 103 -4.76 5.88 -9.46
CA LYS A 103 -4.95 6.49 -8.14
C LYS A 103 -6.37 6.26 -7.65
N HIS A 104 -6.52 5.66 -6.49
CA HIS A 104 -7.82 5.36 -5.89
C HIS A 104 -7.76 5.37 -4.36
N ALA A 105 -8.93 5.28 -3.73
CA ALA A 105 -9.08 5.17 -2.29
C ALA A 105 -10.04 4.04 -1.93
N HIS A 106 -9.89 3.50 -0.74
CA HIS A 106 -10.78 2.47 -0.18
C HIS A 106 -11.64 3.06 0.95
N PRO A 107 -12.77 3.74 0.65
CA PRO A 107 -13.54 4.49 1.64
C PRO A 107 -14.15 3.61 2.74
N ASN A 108 -14.39 2.33 2.46
CA ASN A 108 -14.96 1.37 3.41
C ASN A 108 -13.90 0.53 4.15
N SER A 109 -12.66 0.96 4.12
CA SER A 109 -11.54 0.27 4.77
C SER A 109 -10.93 1.16 5.86
N VAL A 110 -10.63 0.58 7.01
CA VAL A 110 -9.85 1.26 8.06
C VAL A 110 -8.37 1.32 7.66
N VAL A 111 -7.89 0.26 7.02
CA VAL A 111 -6.50 0.11 6.56
C VAL A 111 -6.51 -0.60 5.22
N SER A 112 -5.74 -0.10 4.27
CA SER A 112 -5.43 -0.77 3.02
C SER A 112 -3.98 -1.23 3.02
N GLY A 113 -3.67 -2.32 2.32
CA GLY A 113 -2.30 -2.84 2.24
C GLY A 113 -1.98 -3.42 0.87
N VAL A 114 -0.71 -3.34 0.49
CA VAL A 114 -0.17 -3.93 -0.74
C VAL A 114 1.02 -4.79 -0.39
N LEU A 115 1.02 -6.06 -0.83
CA LEU A 115 2.14 -6.98 -0.74
C LEU A 115 2.65 -7.26 -2.16
N TYR A 116 3.93 -7.04 -2.39
CA TYR A 116 4.58 -7.24 -3.69
C TYR A 116 5.11 -8.66 -3.82
N PHE A 117 4.56 -9.42 -4.79
CA PHE A 117 5.01 -10.78 -5.12
C PHE A 117 6.17 -10.80 -6.10
N ASP A 118 6.20 -9.81 -6.99
CA ASP A 118 7.21 -9.65 -8.03
C ASP A 118 7.35 -8.16 -8.31
N SER A 119 8.55 -7.62 -8.15
CA SER A 119 8.84 -6.21 -8.40
C SER A 119 10.35 -5.96 -8.46
N ASP A 120 10.73 -4.95 -9.22
CA ASP A 120 12.10 -4.48 -9.39
C ASP A 120 12.30 -3.12 -8.69
N ILE A 121 13.14 -3.11 -7.67
CA ILE A 121 13.41 -1.91 -6.85
C ILE A 121 13.92 -0.71 -7.65
N ASN A 122 14.52 -0.94 -8.81
CA ASN A 122 15.06 0.12 -9.65
C ASN A 122 13.99 0.79 -10.54
N ASN A 123 12.90 0.07 -10.83
CA ASN A 123 11.88 0.51 -11.78
C ASN A 123 10.51 0.69 -11.14
N ASP A 124 10.19 -0.12 -10.12
CA ASP A 124 8.87 -0.14 -9.51
C ASP A 124 8.77 0.75 -8.28
N LYS A 125 7.62 1.40 -8.13
CA LYS A 125 7.35 2.28 -6.98
C LYS A 125 5.89 2.27 -6.61
N ILE A 126 5.61 2.50 -5.32
CA ILE A 126 4.28 2.83 -4.83
C ILE A 126 4.19 4.34 -4.64
N LEU A 127 3.12 4.93 -5.13
CA LEU A 127 2.81 6.35 -4.99
C LEU A 127 1.72 6.55 -3.95
N PHE A 128 1.92 7.52 -3.07
CA PHE A 128 0.88 8.04 -2.18
C PHE A 128 0.61 9.48 -2.55
N SER A 129 -0.66 9.86 -2.58
CA SER A 129 -1.03 11.24 -2.83
C SER A 129 -1.97 11.76 -1.76
N HIS A 130 -1.73 12.99 -1.37
CA HIS A 130 -2.56 13.73 -0.44
C HIS A 130 -3.38 14.77 -1.21
N SER A 131 -4.70 14.77 -1.05
CA SER A 131 -5.50 15.91 -1.51
C SER A 131 -5.30 17.01 -0.50
N LYS A 132 -4.53 18.02 -0.88
CA LYS A 132 -4.53 19.29 -0.13
C LYS A 132 -5.96 19.82 -0.18
N GLY A 133 -6.55 20.10 0.98
CA GLY A 133 -7.87 20.71 1.09
C GLY A 133 -7.94 22.02 0.31
N TYR A 134 -9.05 22.73 0.39
CA TYR A 134 -9.26 24.00 -0.31
C TYR A 134 -8.16 25.02 -0.01
N GLN A 135 -7.14 25.08 -0.87
CA GLN A 135 -6.21 26.17 -0.93
C GLN A 135 -6.62 27.08 -2.08
N GLN A 136 -7.09 28.28 -1.76
CA GLN A 136 -7.47 29.27 -2.77
C GLN A 136 -6.24 29.88 -3.48
N ILE A 137 -5.07 29.81 -2.84
CA ILE A 137 -3.81 30.31 -3.38
C ILE A 137 -2.76 29.21 -3.19
N GLU A 138 -2.27 28.66 -4.29
CA GLU A 138 -1.15 27.73 -4.30
C GLU A 138 0.10 28.41 -4.88
N PRO A 139 1.17 28.55 -4.08
CA PRO A 139 2.44 29.00 -4.62
C PRO A 139 3.04 27.92 -5.52
N GLN A 140 3.71 28.30 -6.59
CA GLN A 140 4.51 27.39 -7.37
C GLN A 140 5.68 26.86 -6.54
N ILE A 141 5.78 25.54 -6.42
CA ILE A 141 6.85 24.91 -5.66
C ILE A 141 8.04 24.63 -6.57
N ASP A 142 9.23 25.02 -6.13
CA ASP A 142 10.48 24.64 -6.76
C ASP A 142 10.63 23.12 -6.65
N LYS A 143 10.60 22.44 -7.79
CA LYS A 143 10.67 20.95 -7.88
C LYS A 143 11.96 20.36 -7.32
N THR A 144 13.02 21.18 -7.21
CA THR A 144 14.31 20.75 -6.62
C THR A 144 14.29 20.80 -5.09
N LYS A 145 13.25 21.40 -4.49
CA LYS A 145 13.10 21.59 -3.05
C LYS A 145 11.89 20.88 -2.45
N PHE A 146 11.41 19.82 -3.12
CA PHE A 146 10.33 19.02 -2.56
C PHE A 146 10.71 18.42 -1.21
N ASN A 147 9.78 18.47 -0.27
CA ASN A 147 9.91 17.92 1.07
C ASN A 147 8.55 17.45 1.61
N LEU A 148 8.53 16.92 2.83
CA LEU A 148 7.34 16.38 3.48
C LEU A 148 6.19 17.38 3.67
N TRP A 149 6.48 18.68 3.69
CA TRP A 149 5.46 19.71 3.97
C TRP A 149 4.88 20.35 2.71
N ASN A 150 5.64 20.35 1.61
CA ASN A 150 5.23 21.01 0.37
C ASN A 150 4.84 20.07 -0.76
N SER A 151 5.09 18.77 -0.65
CA SER A 151 4.73 17.79 -1.66
C SER A 151 3.32 17.27 -1.45
N GLY A 152 2.51 17.23 -2.50
CA GLY A 152 1.21 16.55 -2.52
C GLY A 152 1.29 15.06 -2.92
N THR A 153 2.49 14.60 -3.28
CA THR A 153 2.74 13.22 -3.70
C THR A 153 4.07 12.73 -3.15
N TRP A 154 4.10 11.52 -2.66
CA TRP A 154 5.31 10.85 -2.20
C TRP A 154 5.38 9.43 -2.74
N PHE A 155 6.59 8.92 -2.98
CA PHE A 155 6.76 7.56 -3.48
C PHE A 155 7.85 6.81 -2.71
N PHE A 156 7.74 5.50 -2.73
CA PHE A 156 8.76 4.58 -2.23
C PHE A 156 9.10 3.58 -3.32
N PRO A 157 10.38 3.29 -3.57
CA PRO A 157 10.76 2.14 -4.39
C PRO A 157 10.27 0.85 -3.72
N VAL A 158 9.92 -0.14 -4.52
CA VAL A 158 9.38 -1.40 -4.01
C VAL A 158 10.15 -2.59 -4.54
N GLU A 159 10.32 -3.58 -3.69
CA GLU A 159 10.92 -4.86 -4.03
C GLU A 159 10.04 -6.03 -3.60
N THR A 160 10.27 -7.17 -4.19
CA THR A 160 9.57 -8.41 -3.85
C THR A 160 9.61 -8.69 -2.34
N GLY A 161 8.45 -8.92 -1.76
CA GLY A 161 8.25 -9.13 -0.32
C GLY A 161 7.93 -7.87 0.47
N ASN A 162 8.01 -6.67 -0.11
CA ASN A 162 7.58 -5.47 0.58
C ASN A 162 6.07 -5.49 0.85
N LEU A 163 5.72 -5.07 2.06
CA LEU A 163 4.35 -4.85 2.51
C LEU A 163 4.21 -3.39 2.94
N PHE A 164 3.28 -2.69 2.31
CA PHE A 164 2.87 -1.36 2.71
C PHE A 164 1.45 -1.40 3.27
N LYS A 165 1.20 -0.59 4.30
CA LYS A 165 -0.15 -0.33 4.81
C LYS A 165 -0.32 1.15 5.06
N ILE A 166 -1.52 1.61 4.79
CA ILE A 166 -1.92 2.99 5.01
C ILE A 166 -3.34 3.03 5.54
N GLY A 167 -3.62 3.93 6.46
CA GLY A 167 -4.97 4.24 6.90
C GLY A 167 -5.81 4.81 5.76
N ARG A 168 -6.80 5.61 6.06
CA ARG A 168 -7.72 6.27 5.10
C ARG A 168 -7.00 7.22 4.12
N ALA A 169 -6.11 6.70 3.29
CA ALA A 169 -5.39 7.50 2.32
C ALA A 169 -5.60 6.99 0.90
N HIS A 170 -5.29 7.85 -0.04
CA HIS A 170 -5.29 7.55 -1.46
C HIS A 170 -3.96 6.89 -1.83
N VAL A 171 -4.02 5.74 -2.43
CA VAL A 171 -2.88 5.02 -3.01
C VAL A 171 -2.83 5.30 -4.50
#